data_27c81da7fdfe3737c8bd442a3b83669a
#
_entry.id   27c81da7fdfe3737c8bd442a3b83669a
#
_cell.length_a   1.000
_cell.length_b   1.000
_cell.length_c   1.000
_cell.angle_alpha   90.00
_cell.angle_beta   90.00
_cell.angle_gamma   90.00
#
_symmetry.space_group_name_H-M   'P 1'
#
loop_
_entity.id
_entity.type
_entity.pdbx_description
1 polymer ?
#
loop_
_entity_poly.entity_id
_entity_poly.type
_entity_poly.pdbx_seq_one_letter_code
_entity_poly.pdbx_strand_id
1 'polypeptide(L)'
;KKSETFTTADDNQPSVQIQVFQGEREMASANKLLGSFELGGIAPAPRGVPQIEVTFDIDANGIVHVTAKDKATGKENTIKIQDGSGLSQEEIDRMVKDAEAHAEEDKKRREEQEIRNQAESTSYQTRKFMDENSDKLPEDLKTRVTEAADAVDEALKGDDIEAIKSAVEKLGTESQELGKVLYEAQAAEAGAEGAAAGEAAGDPNVVDAEVVDEDDENKEK
;
A
#
# COMPACT_ATOMS: atom_id res chain seq x y z
N LYS A 1 -23.79 -10.42 -0.33
CA LYS A 1 -22.45 -10.69 0.18
C LYS A 1 -21.44 -9.77 -0.47
N LYS A 2 -20.61 -9.07 0.32
CA LYS A 2 -19.54 -8.18 -0.17
C LYS A 2 -18.28 -8.44 0.67
N SER A 3 -17.12 -8.50 0.02
CA SER A 3 -15.82 -8.70 0.68
C SER A 3 -14.85 -7.62 0.29
N GLU A 4 -13.96 -7.26 1.23
CA GLU A 4 -12.87 -6.32 1.03
C GLU A 4 -11.62 -6.82 1.74
N THR A 5 -10.43 -6.52 1.21
CA THR A 5 -9.17 -6.98 1.78
C THR A 5 -8.44 -5.81 2.42
N PHE A 6 -8.08 -5.98 3.69
CA PHE A 6 -7.33 -5.03 4.51
C PHE A 6 -5.95 -5.62 4.85
N THR A 7 -5.10 -4.81 5.45
CA THR A 7 -3.76 -5.23 5.89
C THR A 7 -3.46 -4.69 7.29
N THR A 8 -2.29 -5.05 7.84
CA THR A 8 -1.80 -4.57 9.14
C THR A 8 -1.18 -3.17 9.02
N ALA A 9 -1.29 -2.39 10.09
CA ALA A 9 -0.72 -1.05 10.20
C ALA A 9 0.72 -1.06 10.74
N ASP A 10 1.06 -2.08 11.55
CA ASP A 10 2.35 -2.22 12.22
C ASP A 10 3.07 -3.50 11.80
N ASP A 11 4.42 -3.48 11.93
CA ASP A 11 5.26 -4.67 11.73
C ASP A 11 4.98 -5.71 12.80
N ASN A 12 4.91 -6.98 12.37
CA ASN A 12 4.67 -8.13 13.26
C ASN A 12 3.41 -8.01 14.12
N GLN A 13 2.39 -7.30 13.62
CA GLN A 13 1.13 -7.10 14.32
C GLN A 13 0.39 -8.45 14.47
N PRO A 14 0.14 -8.93 15.73
CA PRO A 14 -0.39 -10.28 15.97
C PRO A 14 -1.91 -10.38 15.80
N SER A 15 -2.60 -9.23 15.81
CA SER A 15 -4.07 -9.17 15.72
C SER A 15 -4.53 -7.88 15.07
N VAL A 16 -5.75 -7.89 14.54
CA VAL A 16 -6.46 -6.70 14.02
C VAL A 16 -7.81 -6.57 14.68
N GLN A 17 -8.19 -5.36 15.05
CA GLN A 17 -9.52 -5.05 15.56
C GLN A 17 -10.41 -4.59 14.41
N ILE A 18 -11.52 -5.27 14.24
CA ILE A 18 -12.55 -4.96 13.25
C ILE A 18 -13.69 -4.23 13.95
N GLN A 19 -14.01 -3.03 13.47
CA GLN A 19 -15.13 -2.24 13.91
C GLN A 19 -16.15 -2.12 12.79
N VAL A 20 -17.42 -2.35 13.10
CA VAL A 20 -18.51 -2.30 12.13
C VAL A 20 -19.39 -1.11 12.45
N PHE A 21 -19.56 -0.24 11.47
CA PHE A 21 -20.34 0.99 11.60
C PHE A 21 -21.53 0.99 10.64
N GLN A 22 -22.55 1.76 10.98
CA GLN A 22 -23.71 2.04 10.14
C GLN A 22 -23.90 3.55 10.01
N GLY A 23 -24.01 4.03 8.78
CA GLY A 23 -24.26 5.45 8.48
C GLY A 23 -23.76 5.85 7.12
N GLU A 24 -24.02 7.10 6.77
CA GLU A 24 -23.71 7.68 5.46
C GLU A 24 -22.52 8.67 5.51
N ARG A 25 -21.93 8.90 6.70
CA ARG A 25 -20.75 9.77 6.84
C ARG A 25 -19.51 9.07 6.33
N GLU A 26 -18.62 9.76 5.62
CA GLU A 26 -17.38 9.18 5.08
C GLU A 26 -16.40 8.75 6.19
N MET A 27 -16.39 9.47 7.31
CA MET A 27 -15.57 9.14 8.46
C MET A 27 -16.28 8.14 9.38
N ALA A 28 -15.66 6.97 9.63
CA ALA A 28 -16.22 5.91 10.47
C ALA A 28 -16.64 6.41 11.87
N SER A 29 -15.83 7.28 12.48
CA SER A 29 -16.09 7.85 13.82
C SER A 29 -17.36 8.70 13.90
N ALA A 30 -17.88 9.19 12.77
CA ALA A 30 -19.11 9.97 12.68
C ALA A 30 -20.37 9.11 12.48
N ASN A 31 -20.21 7.79 12.36
CA ASN A 31 -21.27 6.83 12.16
C ASN A 31 -21.57 6.04 13.45
N LYS A 32 -22.69 5.32 13.46
CA LYS A 32 -23.10 4.49 14.60
C LYS A 32 -22.30 3.19 14.65
N LEU A 33 -21.56 2.95 15.72
CA LEU A 33 -20.89 1.67 15.95
C LEU A 33 -21.91 0.57 16.23
N LEU A 34 -21.92 -0.46 15.41
CA LEU A 34 -22.79 -1.64 15.57
C LEU A 34 -22.11 -2.75 16.37
N GLY A 35 -20.81 -2.89 16.28
CA GLY A 35 -20.06 -3.89 17.01
C GLY A 35 -18.59 -3.86 16.67
N SER A 36 -17.80 -4.55 17.49
CA SER A 36 -16.36 -4.75 17.25
C SER A 36 -15.93 -6.14 17.66
N PHE A 37 -14.92 -6.67 16.97
CA PHE A 37 -14.31 -7.96 17.29
C PHE A 37 -12.85 -7.98 16.85
N GLU A 38 -12.10 -8.94 17.36
CA GLU A 38 -10.67 -9.06 17.07
C GLU A 38 -10.40 -10.35 16.28
N LEU A 39 -9.55 -10.26 15.28
CA LEU A 39 -8.94 -11.41 14.61
C LEU A 39 -7.49 -11.51 15.07
N GLY A 40 -7.19 -12.54 15.86
CA GLY A 40 -5.86 -12.82 16.37
C GLY A 40 -5.14 -13.94 15.63
N GLY A 41 -3.83 -14.05 15.91
CA GLY A 41 -2.99 -15.13 15.39
C GLY A 41 -2.57 -14.93 13.94
N ILE A 42 -2.42 -13.68 13.54
CA ILE A 42 -1.77 -13.27 12.30
C ILE A 42 -0.29 -13.61 12.41
N ALA A 43 0.27 -14.21 11.36
CA ALA A 43 1.70 -14.55 11.32
C ALA A 43 2.55 -13.27 11.32
N PRO A 44 3.69 -13.25 12.05
CA PRO A 44 4.61 -12.12 12.01
C PRO A 44 5.05 -11.81 10.58
N ALA A 45 4.83 -10.58 10.15
CA ALA A 45 5.21 -10.08 8.84
C ALA A 45 5.34 -8.55 8.87
N PRO A 46 6.05 -7.94 7.93
CA PRO A 46 6.05 -6.49 7.76
C PRO A 46 4.63 -5.95 7.57
N ARG A 47 4.39 -4.71 8.04
CA ARG A 47 3.11 -4.02 7.81
C ARG A 47 2.79 -3.98 6.31
N GLY A 48 1.52 -4.08 5.97
CA GLY A 48 1.06 -4.10 4.59
C GLY A 48 1.14 -5.45 3.88
N VAL A 49 1.81 -6.47 4.46
CA VAL A 49 1.95 -7.81 3.87
C VAL A 49 0.78 -8.73 4.20
N PRO A 50 0.30 -8.84 5.47
CA PRO A 50 -0.84 -9.68 5.78
C PRO A 50 -2.10 -9.25 5.03
N GLN A 51 -2.89 -10.22 4.58
CA GLN A 51 -4.14 -9.98 3.86
C GLN A 51 -5.32 -10.47 4.69
N ILE A 52 -6.09 -9.53 5.21
CA ILE A 52 -7.27 -9.79 6.02
C ILE A 52 -8.51 -9.52 5.19
N GLU A 53 -9.20 -10.57 4.78
CA GLU A 53 -10.45 -10.47 4.05
C GLU A 53 -11.62 -10.29 5.03
N VAL A 54 -12.30 -9.17 4.94
CA VAL A 54 -13.52 -8.88 5.70
C VAL A 54 -14.73 -9.06 4.80
N THR A 55 -15.62 -9.95 5.18
CA THR A 55 -16.81 -10.30 4.42
C THR A 55 -18.07 -9.90 5.19
N PHE A 56 -18.94 -9.16 4.53
CA PHE A 56 -20.30 -8.85 4.98
C PHE A 56 -21.30 -9.78 4.29
N ASP A 57 -22.11 -10.47 5.05
CA ASP A 57 -23.17 -11.35 4.56
C ASP A 57 -24.47 -11.07 5.32
N ILE A 58 -25.54 -10.78 4.60
CA ILE A 58 -26.87 -10.52 5.19
C ILE A 58 -27.74 -11.72 4.89
N ASP A 59 -28.24 -12.38 5.93
CA ASP A 59 -29.13 -13.53 5.77
C ASP A 59 -30.58 -13.11 5.43
N ALA A 60 -31.45 -14.10 5.17
CA ALA A 60 -32.84 -13.87 4.83
C ALA A 60 -33.66 -13.21 5.96
N ASN A 61 -33.16 -13.20 7.20
CA ASN A 61 -33.80 -12.59 8.36
C ASN A 61 -33.26 -11.16 8.63
N GLY A 62 -32.38 -10.64 7.78
CA GLY A 62 -31.77 -9.33 7.95
C GLY A 62 -30.59 -9.29 8.92
N ILE A 63 -30.13 -10.45 9.41
CA ILE A 63 -28.97 -10.52 10.30
C ILE A 63 -27.70 -10.34 9.49
N VAL A 64 -26.86 -9.38 9.89
CA VAL A 64 -25.56 -9.13 9.27
C VAL A 64 -24.48 -9.98 9.92
N HIS A 65 -23.85 -10.83 9.15
CA HIS A 65 -22.67 -11.58 9.55
C HIS A 65 -21.43 -10.87 9.01
N VAL A 66 -20.51 -10.52 9.90
CA VAL A 66 -19.22 -9.94 9.49
C VAL A 66 -18.13 -10.90 9.89
N THR A 67 -17.43 -11.44 8.87
CA THR A 67 -16.34 -12.40 9.05
C THR A 67 -15.04 -11.75 8.61
N ALA A 68 -14.04 -11.80 9.47
CA ALA A 68 -12.66 -11.46 9.13
C ALA A 68 -11.83 -12.74 9.03
N LYS A 69 -11.04 -12.87 7.96
CA LYS A 69 -10.20 -14.03 7.69
C LYS A 69 -8.80 -13.62 7.26
N ASP A 70 -7.79 -14.12 7.92
CA ASP A 70 -6.41 -14.04 7.45
C ASP A 70 -6.18 -15.07 6.34
N LYS A 71 -5.86 -14.59 5.13
CA LYS A 71 -5.64 -15.46 3.95
C LYS A 71 -4.43 -16.37 4.09
N ALA A 72 -3.41 -15.94 4.85
CA ALA A 72 -2.17 -16.70 5.00
C ALA A 72 -2.33 -17.85 6.00
N THR A 73 -2.93 -17.61 7.17
CA THR A 73 -3.10 -18.62 8.22
C THR A 73 -4.40 -19.38 8.14
N GLY A 74 -5.38 -18.85 7.39
CA GLY A 74 -6.75 -19.38 7.31
C GLY A 74 -7.57 -19.16 8.58
N LYS A 75 -7.04 -18.46 9.58
CA LYS A 75 -7.78 -18.12 10.81
C LYS A 75 -8.88 -17.14 10.49
N GLU A 76 -10.03 -17.34 11.10
CA GLU A 76 -11.20 -16.48 10.93
C GLU A 76 -11.91 -16.24 12.25
N ASN A 77 -12.58 -15.11 12.36
CA ASN A 77 -13.50 -14.77 13.42
C ASN A 77 -14.73 -14.07 12.85
N THR A 78 -15.89 -14.27 13.47
CA THR A 78 -17.16 -13.76 12.96
C THR A 78 -17.98 -13.13 14.09
N ILE A 79 -18.54 -11.94 13.81
CA ILE A 79 -19.57 -11.35 14.66
C ILE A 79 -20.93 -11.40 13.93
N LYS A 80 -22.00 -11.60 14.71
CA LYS A 80 -23.38 -11.49 14.26
C LYS A 80 -23.99 -10.22 14.81
N ILE A 81 -24.48 -9.37 13.91
CA ILE A 81 -25.18 -8.14 14.26
C ILE A 81 -26.66 -8.40 13.99
N GLN A 82 -27.43 -8.58 15.08
CA GLN A 82 -28.86 -8.81 15.01
C GLN A 82 -29.62 -7.47 15.12
N ASP A 83 -30.75 -7.39 14.45
CA ASP A 83 -31.67 -6.26 14.46
C ASP A 83 -32.32 -6.02 15.86
N GLY A 84 -31.53 -5.57 16.81
CA GLY A 84 -32.02 -4.86 18.01
C GLY A 84 -31.66 -3.38 17.93
N SER A 85 -30.90 -3.02 16.91
CA SER A 85 -30.36 -1.70 16.64
C SER A 85 -30.91 -1.07 15.35
N GLY A 86 -31.98 -1.63 14.78
CA GLY A 86 -32.64 -1.04 13.60
C GLY A 86 -32.91 0.43 13.84
N LEU A 87 -32.42 1.26 12.93
CA LEU A 87 -32.70 2.69 12.93
C LEU A 87 -34.16 2.90 12.54
N SER A 88 -34.88 3.76 13.25
CA SER A 88 -36.18 4.23 12.81
C SER A 88 -36.02 5.05 11.52
N GLN A 89 -37.08 5.18 10.73
CA GLN A 89 -37.05 5.98 9.51
C GLN A 89 -36.64 7.44 9.82
N GLU A 90 -37.05 7.98 10.95
CA GLU A 90 -36.70 9.33 11.40
C GLU A 90 -35.19 9.44 11.71
N GLU A 91 -34.57 8.39 12.28
CA GLU A 91 -33.13 8.35 12.52
C GLU A 91 -32.35 8.25 11.22
N ILE A 92 -32.80 7.43 10.27
CA ILE A 92 -32.21 7.31 8.92
C ILE A 92 -32.24 8.67 8.22
N ASP A 93 -33.42 9.32 8.17
CA ASP A 93 -33.59 10.62 7.51
C ASP A 93 -32.70 11.69 8.16
N ARG A 94 -32.54 11.64 9.48
CA ARG A 94 -31.62 12.54 10.20
C ARG A 94 -30.16 12.26 9.84
N MET A 95 -29.75 11.00 9.79
CA MET A 95 -28.36 10.62 9.44
C MET A 95 -28.01 11.01 8.00
N VAL A 96 -28.96 10.84 7.06
CA VAL A 96 -28.76 11.28 5.66
C VAL A 96 -28.59 12.79 5.59
N LYS A 97 -29.46 13.57 6.24
CA LYS A 97 -29.34 15.04 6.28
C LYS A 97 -28.04 15.50 6.95
N ASP A 98 -27.63 14.84 8.02
CA ASP A 98 -26.36 15.13 8.70
C ASP A 98 -25.17 14.82 7.80
N ALA A 99 -25.20 13.73 7.06
CA ALA A 99 -24.18 13.38 6.08
C ALA A 99 -24.11 14.41 4.94
N GLU A 100 -25.25 14.82 4.39
CA GLU A 100 -25.32 15.87 3.36
C GLU A 100 -24.75 17.21 3.86
N ALA A 101 -25.10 17.59 5.10
CA ALA A 101 -24.63 18.84 5.69
C ALA A 101 -23.12 18.89 5.93
N HIS A 102 -22.47 17.73 6.14
CA HIS A 102 -21.04 17.64 6.43
C HIS A 102 -20.22 17.01 5.29
N ALA A 103 -20.83 16.76 4.12
CA ALA A 103 -20.19 16.05 3.02
C ALA A 103 -18.84 16.66 2.60
N GLU A 104 -18.76 17.98 2.47
CA GLU A 104 -17.51 18.68 2.10
C GLU A 104 -16.45 18.60 3.20
N GLU A 105 -16.86 18.70 4.46
CA GLU A 105 -15.95 18.61 5.61
C GLU A 105 -15.39 17.19 5.73
N ASP A 106 -16.25 16.18 5.62
CA ASP A 106 -15.84 14.77 5.70
C ASP A 106 -14.93 14.37 4.55
N LYS A 107 -15.26 14.84 3.33
CA LYS A 107 -14.41 14.63 2.16
C LYS A 107 -13.02 15.22 2.37
N LYS A 108 -12.94 16.45 2.87
CA LYS A 108 -11.66 17.09 3.16
C LYS A 108 -10.87 16.31 4.22
N ARG A 109 -11.51 15.89 5.30
CA ARG A 109 -10.87 15.08 6.35
C ARG A 109 -10.36 13.74 5.82
N ARG A 110 -11.13 13.10 4.94
CA ARG A 110 -10.71 11.85 4.30
C ARG A 110 -9.49 12.08 3.43
N GLU A 111 -9.51 13.10 2.57
CA GLU A 111 -8.38 13.45 1.70
C GLU A 111 -7.11 13.77 2.53
N GLU A 112 -7.25 14.52 3.62
CA GLU A 112 -6.15 14.80 4.54
C GLU A 112 -5.60 13.53 5.18
N GLN A 113 -6.47 12.60 5.60
CA GLN A 113 -6.03 11.33 6.18
C GLN A 113 -5.35 10.43 5.14
N GLU A 114 -5.85 10.39 3.91
CA GLU A 114 -5.22 9.66 2.81
C GLU A 114 -3.80 10.19 2.52
N ILE A 115 -3.61 11.51 2.51
CA ILE A 115 -2.30 12.14 2.34
C ILE A 115 -1.35 11.73 3.47
N ARG A 116 -1.81 11.76 4.73
CA ARG A 116 -1.00 11.34 5.90
C ARG A 116 -0.60 9.87 5.80
N ASN A 117 -1.54 8.98 5.50
CA ASN A 117 -1.28 7.56 5.36
C ASN A 117 -0.29 7.27 4.22
N GLN A 118 -0.42 7.98 3.10
CA GLN A 118 0.50 7.86 1.98
C GLN A 118 1.91 8.36 2.34
N ALA A 119 2.00 9.50 3.03
CA ALA A 119 3.27 10.06 3.48
C ALA A 119 4.02 9.10 4.40
N GLU A 120 3.33 8.54 5.40
CA GLU A 120 3.89 7.55 6.32
C GLU A 120 4.35 6.28 5.59
N SER A 121 3.52 5.76 4.68
CA SER A 121 3.88 4.59 3.87
C SER A 121 5.09 4.85 2.99
N THR A 122 5.18 6.02 2.37
CA THR A 122 6.31 6.41 1.51
C THR A 122 7.60 6.52 2.34
N SER A 123 7.57 7.19 3.50
CA SER A 123 8.72 7.28 4.40
C SER A 123 9.22 5.90 4.82
N TYR A 124 8.31 5.03 5.27
CA TYR A 124 8.65 3.67 5.68
C TYR A 124 9.25 2.84 4.54
N GLN A 125 8.61 2.83 3.37
CA GLN A 125 9.08 2.05 2.22
C GLN A 125 10.44 2.52 1.72
N THR A 126 10.67 3.84 1.70
CA THR A 126 11.95 4.41 1.29
C THR A 126 13.08 4.02 2.26
N ARG A 127 12.85 4.10 3.57
CA ARG A 127 13.82 3.65 4.58
C ARG A 127 14.14 2.17 4.44
N LYS A 128 13.12 1.35 4.32
CA LYS A 128 13.27 -0.10 4.15
C LYS A 128 14.07 -0.42 2.89
N PHE A 129 13.74 0.21 1.76
CA PHE A 129 14.45 0.02 0.52
C PHE A 129 15.92 0.44 0.59
N MET A 130 16.20 1.56 1.28
CA MET A 130 17.56 2.03 1.55
C MET A 130 18.34 1.05 2.43
N ASP A 131 17.73 0.54 3.50
CA ASP A 131 18.35 -0.42 4.40
C ASP A 131 18.69 -1.75 3.70
N GLU A 132 17.78 -2.27 2.89
CA GLU A 132 17.94 -3.50 2.11
C GLU A 132 19.05 -3.40 1.05
N ASN A 133 19.40 -2.19 0.61
CA ASN A 133 20.40 -1.92 -0.42
C ASN A 133 21.59 -1.08 0.10
N SER A 134 21.75 -0.99 1.40
CA SER A 134 22.71 -0.10 2.05
C SER A 134 24.16 -0.28 1.56
N ASP A 135 24.57 -1.51 1.25
CA ASP A 135 25.91 -1.85 0.79
C ASP A 135 26.24 -1.28 -0.61
N LYS A 136 25.21 -0.98 -1.40
CA LYS A 136 25.34 -0.50 -2.79
C LYS A 136 25.15 1.00 -2.93
N LEU A 137 24.81 1.69 -1.84
CA LEU A 137 24.46 3.10 -1.86
C LEU A 137 25.59 3.98 -1.31
N PRO A 138 25.90 5.12 -1.98
CA PRO A 138 26.82 6.14 -1.46
C PRO A 138 26.31 6.74 -0.12
N GLU A 139 27.23 7.03 0.80
CA GLU A 139 26.90 7.56 2.13
C GLU A 139 26.21 8.95 2.08
N ASP A 140 26.58 9.79 1.13
CA ASP A 140 25.95 11.10 0.93
C ASP A 140 24.48 10.96 0.51
N LEU A 141 24.15 9.99 -0.35
CA LEU A 141 22.80 9.71 -0.78
C LEU A 141 21.96 9.13 0.38
N LYS A 142 22.52 8.21 1.16
CA LYS A 142 21.86 7.68 2.37
C LYS A 142 21.52 8.80 3.35
N THR A 143 22.44 9.72 3.56
CA THR A 143 22.23 10.88 4.45
C THR A 143 21.08 11.75 3.94
N ARG A 144 21.08 12.14 2.66
CA ARG A 144 20.03 12.97 2.05
C ARG A 144 18.66 12.32 2.13
N VAL A 145 18.57 11.03 1.80
CA VAL A 145 17.32 10.26 1.88
C VAL A 145 16.82 10.15 3.32
N THR A 146 17.72 9.91 4.28
CA THR A 146 17.37 9.87 5.70
C THR A 146 16.82 11.22 6.16
N GLU A 147 17.48 12.32 5.86
CA GLU A 147 17.03 13.66 6.19
C GLU A 147 15.67 14.00 5.56
N ALA A 148 15.44 13.58 4.32
CA ALA A 148 14.16 13.77 3.64
C ALA A 148 13.04 12.94 4.27
N ALA A 149 13.32 11.69 4.67
CA ALA A 149 12.37 10.85 5.38
C ALA A 149 12.07 11.38 6.80
N ASP A 150 13.09 11.86 7.53
CA ASP A 150 12.92 12.52 8.83
C ASP A 150 12.04 13.78 8.71
N ALA A 151 12.19 14.54 7.63
CA ALA A 151 11.34 15.71 7.37
C ALA A 151 9.87 15.33 7.13
N VAL A 152 9.58 14.19 6.49
CA VAL A 152 8.21 13.67 6.37
C VAL A 152 7.67 13.27 7.74
N ASP A 153 8.44 12.53 8.53
CA ASP A 153 8.02 12.08 9.86
C ASP A 153 7.79 13.27 10.81
N GLU A 154 8.57 14.35 10.68
CA GLU A 154 8.38 15.57 11.45
C GLU A 154 7.13 16.35 11.01
N ALA A 155 6.91 16.47 9.69
CA ALA A 155 5.72 17.12 9.16
C ALA A 155 4.43 16.38 9.57
N LEU A 156 4.48 15.04 9.67
CA LEU A 156 3.35 14.21 10.11
C LEU A 156 2.93 14.47 11.57
N LYS A 157 3.80 15.02 12.41
CA LYS A 157 3.46 15.40 13.80
C LYS A 157 2.61 16.68 13.87
N GLY A 158 2.66 17.50 12.82
CA GLY A 158 1.86 18.71 12.69
C GLY A 158 0.55 18.49 11.93
N ASP A 159 -0.23 19.56 11.76
CA ASP A 159 -1.51 19.55 11.06
C ASP A 159 -1.44 20.24 9.68
N ASP A 160 -0.27 20.67 9.25
CA ASP A 160 -0.08 21.35 7.96
C ASP A 160 0.07 20.34 6.82
N ILE A 161 -1.00 20.17 6.07
CA ILE A 161 -1.07 19.23 4.92
C ILE A 161 -0.12 19.65 3.80
N GLU A 162 0.07 20.95 3.56
CA GLU A 162 0.97 21.43 2.51
C GLU A 162 2.45 21.17 2.89
N ALA A 163 2.79 21.27 4.18
CA ALA A 163 4.10 20.88 4.67
C ALA A 163 4.37 19.38 4.47
N ILE A 164 3.35 18.52 4.71
CA ILE A 164 3.44 17.07 4.49
C ILE A 164 3.67 16.78 3.00
N LYS A 165 2.88 17.37 2.11
CA LYS A 165 3.03 17.20 0.66
C LYS A 165 4.41 17.61 0.17
N SER A 166 4.89 18.76 0.59
CA SER A 166 6.22 19.28 0.21
C SER A 166 7.34 18.36 0.68
N ALA A 167 7.24 17.83 1.90
CA ALA A 167 8.22 16.87 2.42
C ALA A 167 8.20 15.54 1.63
N VAL A 168 7.02 15.04 1.26
CA VAL A 168 6.86 13.83 0.43
C VAL A 168 7.43 14.04 -0.97
N GLU A 169 7.22 15.18 -1.61
CA GLU A 169 7.79 15.50 -2.92
C GLU A 169 9.33 15.49 -2.87
N LYS A 170 9.90 16.09 -1.83
CA LYS A 170 11.36 16.08 -1.62
C LYS A 170 11.88 14.65 -1.44
N LEU A 171 11.23 13.85 -0.60
CA LEU A 171 11.58 12.45 -0.40
C LEU A 171 11.46 11.65 -1.71
N GLY A 172 10.42 11.92 -2.51
CA GLY A 172 10.23 11.31 -3.83
C GLY A 172 11.39 11.60 -4.78
N THR A 173 11.91 12.83 -4.79
CA THR A 173 13.07 13.24 -5.59
C THR A 173 14.33 12.46 -5.18
N GLU A 174 14.63 12.39 -3.89
CA GLU A 174 15.79 11.65 -3.38
C GLU A 174 15.63 10.13 -3.61
N SER A 175 14.41 9.60 -3.53
CA SER A 175 14.12 8.17 -3.81
C SER A 175 14.34 7.81 -5.29
N GLN A 176 14.11 8.73 -6.22
CA GLN A 176 14.42 8.50 -7.63
C GLN A 176 15.93 8.37 -7.87
N GLU A 177 16.74 9.14 -7.14
CA GLU A 177 18.21 9.00 -7.20
C GLU A 177 18.67 7.65 -6.64
N LEU A 178 18.03 7.13 -5.55
CA LEU A 178 18.28 5.78 -5.06
C LEU A 178 18.09 4.72 -6.15
N GLY A 179 16.97 4.77 -6.85
CA GLY A 179 16.66 3.84 -7.93
C GLY A 179 17.68 3.90 -9.06
N LYS A 180 18.08 5.12 -9.44
CA LYS A 180 19.08 5.33 -10.49
C LYS A 180 20.45 4.76 -10.12
N VAL A 181 20.95 5.08 -8.94
CA VAL A 181 22.25 4.60 -8.45
C VAL A 181 22.28 3.06 -8.36
N LEU A 182 21.21 2.44 -7.88
CA LEU A 182 21.11 0.98 -7.82
C LEU A 182 21.08 0.35 -9.21
N TYR A 183 20.35 0.95 -10.15
CA TYR A 183 20.34 0.46 -11.54
C TYR A 183 21.72 0.55 -12.19
N GLU A 184 22.43 1.67 -12.00
CA GLU A 184 23.80 1.84 -12.50
C GLU A 184 24.78 0.85 -11.86
N ALA A 185 24.66 0.59 -10.56
CA ALA A 185 25.47 -0.41 -9.85
C ALA A 185 25.24 -1.83 -10.37
N GLN A 186 23.99 -2.23 -10.58
CA GLN A 186 23.64 -3.53 -11.15
C GLN A 186 24.13 -3.68 -12.60
N ALA A 187 24.00 -2.63 -13.42
CA ALA A 187 24.50 -2.64 -14.79
C ALA A 187 26.03 -2.77 -14.85
N ALA A 188 26.75 -2.15 -13.90
CA ALA A 188 28.20 -2.27 -13.78
C ALA A 188 28.64 -3.70 -13.34
N GLU A 189 27.91 -4.30 -12.38
CA GLU A 189 28.13 -5.70 -11.96
C GLU A 189 27.89 -6.68 -13.11
N ALA A 190 26.79 -6.54 -13.85
CA ALA A 190 26.47 -7.39 -15.01
C ALA A 190 27.47 -7.21 -16.17
N GLY A 191 27.97 -5.99 -16.40
CA GLY A 191 29.02 -5.72 -17.37
C GLY A 191 30.37 -6.32 -16.99
N ALA A 192 30.71 -6.36 -15.70
CA ALA A 192 31.94 -6.98 -15.18
C ALA A 192 31.89 -8.52 -15.27
N GLU A 193 30.75 -9.15 -15.00
CA GLU A 193 30.58 -10.60 -15.19
C GLU A 193 30.63 -11.01 -16.67
N GLY A 194 30.08 -10.19 -17.58
CA GLY A 194 30.18 -10.40 -19.03
C GLY A 194 31.60 -10.26 -19.56
N ALA A 195 32.42 -9.37 -18.99
CA ALA A 195 33.82 -9.20 -19.37
C ALA A 195 34.72 -10.35 -18.83
N ALA A 196 34.42 -10.86 -17.64
CA ALA A 196 35.18 -12.00 -17.06
C ALA A 196 34.89 -13.34 -17.76
N ALA A 197 33.70 -13.48 -18.39
CA ALA A 197 33.35 -14.65 -19.20
C ALA A 197 33.94 -14.60 -20.62
N GLY A 198 34.35 -13.42 -21.10
CA GLY A 198 34.91 -13.21 -22.45
C GLY A 198 36.41 -13.59 -22.60
N GLU A 199 37.17 -13.78 -21.51
CA GLU A 199 38.60 -14.07 -21.58
C GLU A 199 38.96 -15.57 -21.61
N ALA A 200 38.00 -16.49 -21.56
CA ALA A 200 38.24 -17.94 -21.46
C ALA A 200 37.83 -18.76 -22.71
N ALA A 201 37.55 -18.18 -23.87
CA ALA A 201 37.26 -18.95 -25.08
C ALA A 201 37.77 -18.27 -26.34
N GLY A 202 39.07 -18.39 -26.53
CA GLY A 202 39.68 -18.19 -27.85
C GLY A 202 39.58 -19.49 -28.68
N ASP A 203 38.51 -19.66 -29.43
CA ASP A 203 38.43 -20.63 -30.49
C ASP A 203 38.42 -19.91 -31.85
N PRO A 204 39.44 -20.11 -32.73
CA PRO A 204 39.62 -19.30 -33.94
C PRO A 204 38.78 -19.79 -35.13
N ASN A 205 37.59 -20.34 -34.91
CA ASN A 205 36.81 -20.88 -36.03
C ASN A 205 35.29 -20.59 -35.94
N VAL A 206 34.95 -19.33 -35.77
CA VAL A 206 33.54 -18.86 -35.95
C VAL A 206 33.49 -18.01 -37.19
N VAL A 207 32.89 -18.57 -38.25
CA VAL A 207 32.58 -17.89 -39.53
C VAL A 207 31.47 -16.91 -39.30
N ASP A 208 31.70 -15.68 -39.76
CA ASP A 208 30.78 -14.55 -39.81
C ASP A 208 29.49 -14.97 -40.50
N ALA A 209 28.36 -14.88 -39.83
CA ALA A 209 27.04 -15.11 -40.42
C ALA A 209 26.49 -13.78 -40.93
N GLU A 210 26.49 -13.63 -42.22
CA GLU A 210 25.94 -12.53 -43.00
C GLU A 210 24.42 -12.39 -42.74
N VAL A 211 23.99 -11.20 -42.31
CA VAL A 211 22.58 -10.83 -42.15
C VAL A 211 22.00 -10.62 -43.56
N VAL A 212 21.07 -11.50 -43.97
CA VAL A 212 20.29 -11.32 -45.21
C VAL A 212 19.04 -10.51 -44.84
N ASP A 213 18.99 -9.27 -45.33
CA ASP A 213 17.78 -8.47 -45.43
C ASP A 213 16.84 -9.13 -46.45
N GLU A 214 15.71 -9.67 -46.01
CA GLU A 214 14.57 -9.95 -46.90
C GLU A 214 13.54 -8.83 -46.79
N ASP A 215 13.74 -7.84 -47.69
CA ASP A 215 12.68 -6.96 -48.14
C ASP A 215 11.97 -7.64 -49.31
N ASP A 216 10.66 -7.49 -49.28
CA ASP A 216 9.77 -7.32 -50.46
C ASP A 216 8.92 -8.52 -50.99
N GLU A 217 7.68 -8.12 -51.15
CA GLU A 217 6.67 -8.60 -52.06
C GLU A 217 5.85 -9.87 -51.75
N ASN A 218 4.61 -9.64 -51.38
CA ASN A 218 3.52 -10.17 -52.24
C ASN A 218 2.21 -9.40 -52.12
N LYS A 219 1.91 -8.61 -53.12
CA LYS A 219 0.56 -8.23 -53.58
C LYS A 219 -0.09 -9.40 -54.33
N GLU A 220 -1.41 -9.49 -54.20
CA GLU A 220 -2.41 -10.13 -55.09
C GLU A 220 -2.61 -11.65 -55.02
N LYS A 221 -3.69 -12.07 -54.40
CA LYS A 221 -4.95 -12.53 -55.07
C LYS A 221 -6.02 -12.82 -54.03
#